data_5e3b317a7972742828ff112ff1d6a93d
#
_entry.id   5e3b317a7972742828ff112ff1d6a93d
#
_cell.length_a   1.000
_cell.length_b   1.000
_cell.length_c   1.000
_cell.angle_alpha   90.00
_cell.angle_beta   90.00
_cell.angle_gamma   90.00
#
_symmetry.space_group_name_H-M   'P 1'
#
loop_
_entity.id
_entity.type
_entity.pdbx_description
1 polymer ?
#
loop_
_entity_poly.entity_id
_entity_poly.type
_entity_poly.pdbx_seq_one_letter_code
_entity_poly.pdbx_strand_id
1 'polypeptide(L)'
;MILDLEGRRAVVTGGSRGLGYGIAQALHDSGAEVIITGRTGKVWEAAAEIGSSGPPAYGVTGDLSRQQQRETVCEQILEIYNGRVDILVNAAGTLNRCAAFEVTQEDWNEVVELNLNAVFFMSQRIGRSMAARRYGKIINIASMDSFFGSVLVPAYSASKGGVAQLT
;
A
#
# COMPACT_ATOMS: atom_id res chain seq x y z
N MET A 1 20.99 14.88 -3.69
CA MET A 1 19.72 15.61 -3.50
C MET A 1 19.08 14.96 -2.28
N ILE A 2 18.97 15.67 -1.17
CA ILE A 2 18.28 15.16 0.02
C ILE A 2 16.80 15.46 -0.23
N LEU A 3 15.97 14.43 -0.24
CA LEU A 3 14.52 14.60 -0.34
C LEU A 3 14.04 15.16 1.01
N ASP A 4 13.42 16.33 0.99
CA ASP A 4 12.83 16.96 2.17
C ASP A 4 11.31 16.76 2.14
N LEU A 5 10.81 16.00 3.11
CA LEU A 5 9.39 15.70 3.27
C LEU A 5 8.84 16.25 4.59
N GLU A 6 9.50 17.22 5.21
CA GLU A 6 9.05 17.83 6.46
C GLU A 6 7.60 18.33 6.33
N GLY A 7 6.75 17.97 7.30
CA GLY A 7 5.32 18.28 7.32
C GLY A 7 4.48 17.55 6.27
N ARG A 8 5.02 16.56 5.55
CA ARG A 8 4.26 15.68 4.64
C ARG A 8 3.70 14.48 5.41
N ARG A 9 2.55 14.01 4.97
CA ARG A 9 1.82 12.88 5.55
C ARG A 9 1.76 11.75 4.53
N ALA A 10 2.49 10.68 4.81
CA ALA A 10 2.60 9.54 3.94
C ALA A 10 1.84 8.33 4.49
N VAL A 11 1.26 7.55 3.59
CA VAL A 11 0.63 6.26 3.87
C VAL A 11 1.33 5.19 3.04
N VAL A 12 1.76 4.10 3.68
CA VAL A 12 2.37 2.96 2.99
C VAL A 12 1.59 1.69 3.33
N THR A 13 0.93 1.11 2.34
CA THR A 13 0.24 -0.17 2.53
C THR A 13 1.25 -1.32 2.56
N GLY A 14 1.02 -2.33 3.42
CA GLY A 14 1.95 -3.46 3.58
C GLY A 14 3.28 -3.07 4.22
N GLY A 15 3.30 -2.02 5.07
CA GLY A 15 4.49 -1.42 5.64
C GLY A 15 5.11 -2.16 6.83
N SER A 16 4.57 -3.30 7.26
CA SER A 16 5.07 -4.02 8.45
C SER A 16 6.34 -4.84 8.20
N ARG A 17 6.78 -5.01 6.96
CA ARG A 17 7.99 -5.76 6.59
C ARG A 17 8.42 -5.51 5.14
N GLY A 18 9.64 -5.97 4.81
CA GLY A 18 10.14 -6.04 3.43
C GLY A 18 10.18 -4.68 2.74
N LEU A 19 9.77 -4.65 1.46
CA LEU A 19 9.82 -3.44 0.64
C LEU A 19 8.98 -2.29 1.20
N GLY A 20 7.74 -2.60 1.64
CA GLY A 20 6.85 -1.59 2.22
C GLY A 20 7.44 -0.95 3.49
N TYR A 21 8.09 -1.75 4.35
CA TYR A 21 8.79 -1.23 5.54
C TYR A 21 9.96 -0.33 5.14
N GLY A 22 10.82 -0.77 4.21
CA GLY A 22 11.94 0.05 3.74
C GLY A 22 11.51 1.37 3.10
N ILE A 23 10.39 1.37 2.36
CA ILE A 23 9.80 2.59 1.79
C ILE A 23 9.29 3.51 2.92
N ALA A 24 8.57 2.96 3.91
CA ALA A 24 8.05 3.72 5.03
C ALA A 24 9.19 4.37 5.84
N GLN A 25 10.24 3.61 6.11
CA GLN A 25 11.44 4.11 6.79
C GLN A 25 12.10 5.25 6.00
N ALA A 26 12.29 5.08 4.70
CA ALA A 26 12.92 6.10 3.85
C ALA A 26 12.09 7.40 3.78
N LEU A 27 10.76 7.32 3.73
CA LEU A 27 9.88 8.49 3.78
C LEU A 27 9.96 9.18 5.14
N HIS A 28 10.00 8.41 6.22
CA HIS A 28 10.14 8.92 7.59
C HIS A 28 11.51 9.59 7.80
N ASP A 29 12.61 8.96 7.38
CA ASP A 29 13.95 9.52 7.47
C ASP A 29 14.12 10.82 6.65
N SER A 30 13.25 11.00 5.65
CA SER A 30 13.14 12.23 4.85
C SER A 30 12.25 13.30 5.50
N GLY A 31 11.73 13.08 6.71
CA GLY A 31 10.94 14.04 7.50
C GLY A 31 9.42 13.87 7.41
N ALA A 32 8.89 12.86 6.73
CA ALA A 32 7.45 12.66 6.66
C ALA A 32 6.87 12.00 7.93
N GLU A 33 5.68 12.43 8.35
CA GLU A 33 4.82 11.58 9.21
C GLU A 33 4.35 10.37 8.40
N VAL A 34 4.40 9.16 8.98
CA VAL A 34 4.08 7.94 8.23
C VAL A 34 2.99 7.12 8.92
N ILE A 35 1.96 6.73 8.15
CA ILE A 35 1.06 5.63 8.52
C ILE A 35 1.46 4.41 7.71
N ILE A 36 1.65 3.28 8.39
CA ILE A 36 1.81 1.99 7.71
C ILE A 36 0.59 1.10 7.97
N THR A 37 0.21 0.27 6.98
CA THR A 37 -0.86 -0.71 7.17
C THR A 37 -0.33 -2.14 7.12
N GLY A 38 -1.01 -3.05 7.83
CA GLY A 38 -0.68 -4.47 7.85
C GLY A 38 -1.82 -5.32 8.37
N ARG A 39 -1.78 -6.64 8.12
CA ARG A 39 -2.87 -7.56 8.53
C ARG A 39 -2.83 -7.96 10.00
N THR A 40 -1.72 -7.78 10.68
CA THR A 40 -1.50 -8.26 12.05
C THR A 40 -0.92 -7.18 12.94
N GLY A 41 -0.91 -7.40 14.25
CA GLY A 41 -0.33 -6.50 15.25
C GLY A 41 1.14 -6.13 15.04
N LYS A 42 1.88 -6.88 14.22
CA LYS A 42 3.25 -6.51 13.82
C LYS A 42 3.36 -5.13 13.17
N VAL A 43 2.26 -4.61 12.65
CA VAL A 43 2.23 -3.25 12.10
C VAL A 43 2.47 -2.19 13.17
N TRP A 44 2.02 -2.41 14.41
CA TRP A 44 2.23 -1.47 15.51
C TRP A 44 3.67 -1.50 16.00
N GLU A 45 4.29 -2.68 16.07
CA GLU A 45 5.72 -2.84 16.41
C GLU A 45 6.59 -2.13 15.38
N ALA A 46 6.32 -2.37 14.08
CA ALA A 46 7.03 -1.73 12.99
C ALA A 46 6.85 -0.19 12.98
N ALA A 47 5.64 0.30 13.27
CA ALA A 47 5.39 1.73 13.37
C ALA A 47 6.14 2.36 14.56
N ALA A 48 6.18 1.68 15.70
CA ALA A 48 6.93 2.14 16.87
C ALA A 48 8.45 2.17 16.61
N GLU A 49 8.96 1.19 15.85
CA GLU A 49 10.37 1.16 15.44
C GLU A 49 10.70 2.35 14.51
N ILE A 50 9.89 2.57 13.46
CA ILE A 50 10.04 3.68 12.52
C ILE A 50 9.98 5.02 13.27
N GLY A 51 8.98 5.22 14.10
CA GLY A 51 8.75 6.47 14.85
C GLY A 51 9.55 6.60 16.14
N SER A 52 10.59 5.77 16.35
CA SER A 52 11.44 5.82 17.55
C SER A 52 12.23 7.14 17.68
N SER A 53 12.41 7.86 16.60
CA SER A 53 13.00 9.20 16.53
C SER A 53 12.39 9.97 15.37
N GLY A 54 12.37 11.31 15.42
CA GLY A 54 11.86 12.15 14.33
C GLY A 54 10.33 12.30 14.34
N PRO A 55 9.69 12.39 13.15
CA PRO A 55 8.24 12.56 13.03
C PRO A 55 7.45 11.36 13.57
N PRO A 56 6.14 11.52 13.86
CA PRO A 56 5.31 10.39 14.28
C PRO A 56 5.15 9.33 13.19
N ALA A 57 5.10 8.04 13.62
CA ALA A 57 4.68 6.94 12.76
C ALA A 57 3.56 6.15 13.44
N TYR A 58 2.57 5.70 12.66
CA TYR A 58 1.36 5.03 13.15
C TYR A 58 1.13 3.72 12.42
N GLY A 59 0.63 2.72 13.14
CA GLY A 59 0.22 1.44 12.58
C GLY A 59 -1.30 1.33 12.49
N VAL A 60 -1.82 0.93 11.34
CA VAL A 60 -3.25 0.64 11.13
C VAL A 60 -3.40 -0.81 10.68
N THR A 61 -4.21 -1.59 11.41
CA THR A 61 -4.41 -3.01 11.12
C THR A 61 -5.65 -3.23 10.26
N GLY A 62 -5.52 -4.04 9.22
CA GLY A 62 -6.65 -4.51 8.40
C GLY A 62 -6.18 -5.30 7.19
N ASP A 63 -7.03 -6.22 6.75
CA ASP A 63 -6.84 -6.98 5.51
C ASP A 63 -7.43 -6.21 4.32
N LEU A 64 -6.55 -5.64 3.50
CA LEU A 64 -6.94 -4.83 2.35
C LEU A 64 -7.58 -5.66 1.22
N SER A 65 -7.46 -6.99 1.23
CA SER A 65 -8.20 -7.86 0.31
C SER A 65 -9.69 -7.96 0.64
N ARG A 66 -10.09 -7.54 1.85
CA ARG A 66 -11.46 -7.56 2.32
C ARG A 66 -12.06 -6.15 2.24
N GLN A 67 -13.09 -5.97 1.41
CA GLN A 67 -13.69 -4.66 1.15
C GLN A 67 -13.98 -3.88 2.45
N GLN A 68 -14.72 -4.49 3.38
CA GLN A 68 -15.12 -3.82 4.61
C GLN A 68 -13.94 -3.39 5.48
N GLN A 69 -12.90 -4.24 5.60
CA GLN A 69 -11.69 -3.90 6.34
C GLN A 69 -10.89 -2.80 5.63
N ARG A 70 -10.83 -2.82 4.30
CA ARG A 70 -10.20 -1.78 3.48
C ARG A 70 -10.88 -0.42 3.68
N GLU A 71 -12.21 -0.38 3.73
CA GLU A 71 -13.00 0.82 4.01
C GLU A 71 -12.66 1.36 5.41
N THR A 72 -12.69 0.50 6.44
CA THR A 72 -12.31 0.86 7.83
C THR A 72 -10.87 1.39 7.91
N VAL A 73 -9.91 0.75 7.22
CA VAL A 73 -8.52 1.23 7.16
C VAL A 73 -8.44 2.63 6.56
N CYS A 74 -9.16 2.89 5.46
CA CYS A 74 -9.19 4.23 4.87
C CYS A 74 -9.77 5.28 5.83
N GLU A 75 -10.83 4.94 6.57
CA GLU A 75 -11.46 5.83 7.54
C GLU A 75 -10.49 6.17 8.68
N GLN A 76 -9.83 5.17 9.27
CA GLN A 76 -8.83 5.38 10.30
C GLN A 76 -7.65 6.24 9.82
N ILE A 77 -7.14 6.00 8.61
CA ILE A 77 -6.09 6.83 8.01
C ILE A 77 -6.53 8.28 7.90
N LEU A 78 -7.74 8.51 7.36
CA LEU A 78 -8.26 9.87 7.18
C LEU A 78 -8.56 10.54 8.52
N GLU A 79 -8.98 9.81 9.54
CA GLU A 79 -9.17 10.31 10.91
C GLU A 79 -7.84 10.74 11.53
N ILE A 80 -6.82 9.86 11.56
CA ILE A 80 -5.49 10.15 12.12
C ILE A 80 -4.89 11.42 11.46
N TYR A 81 -5.05 11.55 10.16
CA TYR A 81 -4.48 12.64 9.40
C TYR A 81 -5.44 13.82 9.14
N ASN A 82 -6.61 13.85 9.82
CA ASN A 82 -7.63 14.90 9.64
C ASN A 82 -7.95 15.17 8.15
N GLY A 83 -8.13 14.10 7.38
CA GLY A 83 -8.43 14.15 5.96
C GLY A 83 -7.25 14.53 5.04
N ARG A 84 -6.04 14.74 5.56
CA ARG A 84 -4.89 15.19 4.76
C ARG A 84 -3.87 14.06 4.57
N VAL A 85 -3.87 13.43 3.42
CA VAL A 85 -2.79 12.53 2.97
C VAL A 85 -2.06 13.17 1.79
N ASP A 86 -0.75 13.29 1.87
CA ASP A 86 0.08 13.90 0.82
C ASP A 86 0.70 12.87 -0.11
N ILE A 87 1.03 11.69 0.44
CA ILE A 87 1.67 10.59 -0.29
C ILE A 87 0.95 9.28 0.05
N LEU A 88 0.54 8.53 -0.96
CA LEU A 88 0.05 7.15 -0.83
C LEU A 88 0.97 6.23 -1.59
N VAL A 89 1.53 5.23 -0.91
CA VAL A 89 2.30 4.15 -1.54
C VAL A 89 1.53 2.85 -1.40
N ASN A 90 1.03 2.32 -2.50
CA ASN A 90 0.40 1.01 -2.57
C ASN A 90 1.48 -0.06 -2.73
N ALA A 91 1.99 -0.57 -1.59
CA ALA A 91 3.03 -1.59 -1.55
C ALA A 91 2.55 -2.95 -1.02
N ALA A 92 1.31 -3.02 -0.50
CA ALA A 92 0.72 -4.30 -0.12
C ALA A 92 0.56 -5.21 -1.33
N GLY A 93 0.94 -6.46 -1.17
CA GLY A 93 0.81 -7.44 -2.23
C GLY A 93 1.09 -8.86 -1.74
N THR A 94 0.58 -9.80 -2.49
CA THR A 94 0.81 -11.23 -2.32
C THR A 94 1.09 -11.88 -3.67
N LEU A 95 1.64 -13.06 -3.61
CA LEU A 95 1.89 -13.88 -4.79
C LEU A 95 1.64 -15.32 -4.41
N ASN A 96 0.92 -16.04 -5.27
CA ASN A 96 0.81 -17.50 -5.22
C ASN A 96 1.55 -18.08 -6.43
N ARG A 97 2.48 -18.99 -6.16
CA ARG A 97 3.25 -19.68 -7.21
C ARG A 97 2.58 -21.00 -7.53
N CYS A 98 1.89 -21.05 -8.65
CA CYS A 98 1.15 -22.20 -9.13
C CYS A 98 1.14 -22.23 -10.66
N ALA A 99 1.21 -23.42 -11.27
CA ALA A 99 1.09 -23.54 -12.71
C ALA A 99 -0.32 -23.09 -13.19
N ALA A 100 -0.40 -22.49 -14.37
CA ALA A 100 -1.65 -21.86 -14.83
C ALA A 100 -2.86 -22.80 -14.85
N PHE A 101 -2.65 -24.08 -15.13
CA PHE A 101 -3.72 -25.10 -15.15
C PHE A 101 -4.19 -25.57 -13.76
N GLU A 102 -3.45 -25.21 -12.71
CA GLU A 102 -3.70 -25.63 -11.33
C GLU A 102 -4.20 -24.47 -10.44
N VAL A 103 -4.24 -23.24 -10.98
CA VAL A 103 -4.72 -22.08 -10.23
C VAL A 103 -6.19 -22.23 -9.90
N THR A 104 -6.51 -22.21 -8.61
CA THR A 104 -7.90 -22.22 -8.15
C THR A 104 -8.53 -20.82 -8.27
N GLN A 105 -9.86 -20.76 -8.28
CA GLN A 105 -10.56 -19.48 -8.27
C GLN A 105 -10.24 -18.66 -6.99
N GLU A 106 -10.06 -19.34 -5.87
CA GLU A 106 -9.72 -18.75 -4.58
C GLU A 106 -8.34 -18.10 -4.62
N ASP A 107 -7.34 -18.82 -5.13
CA ASP A 107 -5.97 -18.30 -5.29
C ASP A 107 -5.92 -17.09 -6.22
N TRP A 108 -6.65 -17.18 -7.33
CA TRP A 108 -6.79 -16.06 -8.27
C TRP A 108 -7.39 -14.83 -7.59
N ASN A 109 -8.52 -15.04 -6.90
CA ASN A 109 -9.24 -13.95 -6.25
C ASN A 109 -8.43 -13.31 -5.13
N GLU A 110 -7.71 -14.10 -4.30
CA GLU A 110 -6.86 -13.57 -3.23
C GLU A 110 -5.81 -12.61 -3.80
N VAL A 111 -5.13 -13.00 -4.89
CA VAL A 111 -4.10 -12.18 -5.51
C VAL A 111 -4.70 -10.92 -6.14
N VAL A 112 -5.78 -11.05 -6.91
CA VAL A 112 -6.42 -9.91 -7.59
C VAL A 112 -7.02 -8.92 -6.60
N GLU A 113 -7.67 -9.41 -5.54
CA GLU A 113 -8.26 -8.54 -4.52
C GLU A 113 -7.21 -7.69 -3.80
N LEU A 114 -6.06 -8.26 -3.43
CA LEU A 114 -5.03 -7.50 -2.74
C LEU A 114 -4.19 -6.65 -3.69
N ASN A 115 -3.75 -7.24 -4.82
CA ASN A 115 -2.75 -6.59 -5.68
C ASN A 115 -3.35 -5.56 -6.65
N LEU A 116 -4.63 -5.68 -7.00
CA LEU A 116 -5.28 -4.81 -7.99
C LEU A 116 -6.45 -4.03 -7.39
N ASN A 117 -7.45 -4.73 -6.84
CA ASN A 117 -8.65 -4.08 -6.31
C ASN A 117 -8.31 -3.18 -5.11
N ALA A 118 -7.47 -3.64 -4.17
CA ALA A 118 -7.04 -2.81 -3.06
C ALA A 118 -6.28 -1.57 -3.53
N VAL A 119 -5.40 -1.70 -4.51
CA VAL A 119 -4.66 -0.56 -5.09
C VAL A 119 -5.62 0.48 -5.66
N PHE A 120 -6.61 0.04 -6.45
CA PHE A 120 -7.60 0.95 -7.03
C PHE A 120 -8.44 1.65 -5.95
N PHE A 121 -9.05 0.89 -5.02
CA PHE A 121 -9.97 1.47 -4.06
C PHE A 121 -9.29 2.30 -2.97
N MET A 122 -8.06 1.95 -2.54
CA MET A 122 -7.24 2.81 -1.68
C MET A 122 -6.91 4.12 -2.40
N SER A 123 -6.47 4.04 -3.66
CA SER A 123 -6.18 5.22 -4.48
C SER A 123 -7.41 6.09 -4.69
N GLN A 124 -8.57 5.49 -4.96
CA GLN A 124 -9.83 6.21 -5.12
C GLN A 124 -10.26 6.93 -3.84
N ARG A 125 -10.23 6.24 -2.69
CA ARG A 125 -10.69 6.79 -1.41
C ARG A 125 -9.79 7.90 -0.90
N ILE A 126 -8.49 7.66 -0.87
CA ILE A 126 -7.48 8.63 -0.43
C ILE A 126 -7.33 9.76 -1.47
N GLY A 127 -7.33 9.40 -2.76
CA GLY A 127 -7.20 10.36 -3.86
C GLY A 127 -8.28 11.43 -3.91
N ARG A 128 -9.50 11.14 -3.41
CA ARG A 128 -10.56 12.17 -3.27
C ARG A 128 -10.12 13.34 -2.40
N SER A 129 -9.47 13.07 -1.27
CA SER A 129 -8.96 14.12 -0.39
C SER A 129 -7.77 14.88 -1.02
N MET A 130 -6.92 14.20 -1.77
CA MET A 130 -5.84 14.80 -2.53
C MET A 130 -6.39 15.73 -3.63
N ALA A 131 -7.37 15.25 -4.39
CA ALA A 131 -8.01 16.03 -5.47
C ALA A 131 -8.69 17.31 -4.95
N ALA A 132 -9.41 17.22 -3.83
CA ALA A 132 -10.05 18.37 -3.20
C ALA A 132 -9.04 19.47 -2.80
N ARG A 133 -7.82 19.06 -2.41
CA ARG A 133 -6.73 19.98 -2.05
C ARG A 133 -5.83 20.36 -3.23
N ARG A 134 -6.06 19.77 -4.41
CA ARG A 134 -5.21 19.89 -5.61
C ARG A 134 -3.75 19.51 -5.34
N TYR A 135 -3.52 18.61 -4.40
CA TYR A 135 -2.18 18.13 -4.03
C TYR A 135 -2.21 16.70 -3.54
N GLY A 136 -1.31 15.86 -4.06
CA GLY A 136 -1.06 14.51 -3.64
C GLY A 136 -0.20 13.75 -4.63
N LYS A 137 0.41 12.67 -4.16
CA LYS A 137 1.19 11.72 -4.97
C LYS A 137 0.73 10.30 -4.64
N ILE A 138 0.43 9.54 -5.66
CA ILE A 138 0.11 8.11 -5.53
C ILE A 138 1.20 7.33 -6.25
N ILE A 139 1.80 6.39 -5.52
CA ILE A 139 2.87 5.51 -6.02
C ILE A 139 2.36 4.07 -5.91
N ASN A 140 2.28 3.38 -7.03
CA ASN A 140 1.87 1.99 -7.09
C ASN A 140 3.10 1.10 -7.33
N ILE A 141 3.30 0.09 -6.48
CA ILE A 141 4.38 -0.88 -6.65
C ILE A 141 3.97 -1.91 -7.69
N ALA A 142 4.46 -1.72 -8.90
CA ALA A 142 4.30 -2.63 -10.03
C ALA A 142 5.30 -3.81 -9.96
N SER A 143 5.62 -4.42 -11.08
CA SER A 143 6.58 -5.53 -11.21
C SER A 143 7.13 -5.57 -12.63
N MET A 144 8.18 -6.34 -12.86
CA MET A 144 8.55 -6.78 -14.21
C MET A 144 7.41 -7.58 -14.85
N ASP A 145 6.67 -8.36 -14.05
CA ASP A 145 5.47 -9.08 -14.49
C ASP A 145 4.32 -8.17 -14.95
N SER A 146 4.43 -6.86 -14.81
CA SER A 146 3.52 -5.92 -15.48
C SER A 146 3.68 -5.92 -17.01
N PHE A 147 4.83 -6.35 -17.51
CA PHE A 147 5.20 -6.36 -18.93
C PHE A 147 5.49 -7.76 -19.47
N PHE A 148 5.86 -8.68 -18.58
CA PHE A 148 6.21 -10.05 -18.92
C PHE A 148 5.30 -11.04 -18.18
N GLY A 149 4.56 -11.87 -18.93
CA GLY A 149 3.77 -12.93 -18.32
C GLY A 149 4.65 -14.06 -17.76
N SER A 150 4.16 -14.74 -16.72
CA SER A 150 4.82 -15.91 -16.15
C SER A 150 3.85 -17.07 -16.02
N VAL A 151 4.29 -18.26 -16.46
CA VAL A 151 3.49 -19.49 -16.36
C VAL A 151 3.29 -19.97 -14.92
N LEU A 152 4.10 -19.50 -13.98
CA LEU A 152 4.05 -19.92 -12.57
C LEU A 152 3.36 -18.91 -11.65
N VAL A 153 3.02 -17.73 -12.14
CA VAL A 153 2.36 -16.68 -11.32
C VAL A 153 1.32 -15.91 -12.13
N PRO A 154 0.37 -16.58 -12.81
CA PRO A 154 -0.54 -15.93 -13.77
C PRO A 154 -1.42 -14.87 -13.12
N ALA A 155 -1.99 -15.11 -11.95
CA ALA A 155 -2.79 -14.13 -11.22
C ALA A 155 -1.97 -12.90 -10.81
N TYR A 156 -0.72 -13.11 -10.37
CA TYR A 156 0.18 -12.01 -10.03
C TYR A 156 0.52 -11.17 -11.26
N SER A 157 0.92 -11.79 -12.38
CA SER A 157 1.24 -11.09 -13.63
C SER A 157 0.04 -10.29 -14.14
N ALA A 158 -1.15 -10.88 -14.14
CA ALA A 158 -2.40 -10.20 -14.51
C ALA A 158 -2.67 -9.00 -13.59
N SER A 159 -2.54 -9.18 -12.27
CA SER A 159 -2.74 -8.11 -11.29
C SER A 159 -1.76 -6.95 -11.47
N LYS A 160 -0.48 -7.25 -11.70
CA LYS A 160 0.57 -6.24 -11.89
C LYS A 160 0.50 -5.55 -13.26
N GLY A 161 0.05 -6.24 -14.30
CA GLY A 161 -0.34 -5.64 -15.58
C GLY A 161 -1.48 -4.63 -15.40
N GLY A 162 -2.52 -5.01 -14.64
CA GLY A 162 -3.62 -4.11 -14.27
C GLY A 162 -3.15 -2.88 -13.50
N VAL A 163 -2.24 -3.05 -12.53
CA VAL A 163 -1.66 -1.92 -11.78
C VAL A 163 -0.92 -0.94 -12.71
N ALA A 164 -0.15 -1.44 -13.68
CA ALA A 164 0.53 -0.58 -14.65
C ALA A 164 -0.46 0.25 -15.49
N GLN A 165 -1.63 -0.31 -15.84
CA GLN A 165 -2.67 0.40 -16.60
C GLN A 165 -3.50 1.35 -15.73
N LEU A 166 -3.50 1.19 -14.40
CA LEU A 166 -4.15 2.12 -13.46
C LEU A 166 -3.32 3.37 -13.18
N THR A 167 -2.02 3.32 -13.46
CA THR A 167 -1.05 4.38 -13.12
C THR A 167 -0.87 5.36 -14.26
#